data_04db2839d697a6abd757b7e40d8dbfed
#
_entry.id   04db2839d697a6abd757b7e40d8dbfed
#
_cell.length_a   1.000
_cell.length_b   1.000
_cell.length_c   1.000
_cell.angle_alpha   90.00
_cell.angle_beta   90.00
_cell.angle_gamma   90.00
#
_symmetry.space_group_name_H-M   'P 1'
#
loop_
_entity.id
_entity.type
_entity.pdbx_description
1 polymer ?
#
loop_
_entity_poly.entity_id
_entity_poly.type
_entity_poly.pdbx_seq_one_letter_code
_entity_poly.pdbx_strand_id
1 'polypeptide(L)'
;MYNFDETNTRNALSNLFTPDTLVHMPWPFGDMRGPDQLYENCFAPLAKSIPDLERRDWIVVGGLTDKGDEWVGCGGHYTGTFLAPWLDIPPTGHIVTMRFHEFYKFQEN
;
A
#
# COMPACT_ATOMS: atom_id res chain seq x y z
N MET A 1 -13.37 -3.56 6.47
CA MET A 1 -13.11 -2.34 5.69
C MET A 1 -11.92 -1.62 6.28
N TYR A 2 -10.95 -1.25 5.46
CA TYR A 2 -9.74 -0.58 5.92
C TYR A 2 -9.96 0.94 5.93
N ASN A 3 -9.72 1.57 7.08
CA ASN A 3 -9.83 3.02 7.21
C ASN A 3 -8.47 3.68 6.95
N PHE A 4 -8.40 4.54 5.95
CA PHE A 4 -7.17 5.17 5.49
C PHE A 4 -6.91 6.55 6.10
N ASP A 5 -7.44 6.87 7.29
CA ASP A 5 -7.02 8.08 7.94
C ASP A 5 -5.53 8.01 8.33
N GLU A 6 -4.92 9.17 8.51
CA GLU A 6 -3.47 9.26 8.76
C GLU A 6 -3.03 8.43 9.95
N THR A 7 -3.74 8.55 11.07
CA THR A 7 -3.35 7.87 12.32
C THR A 7 -3.42 6.37 12.17
N ASN A 8 -4.53 5.85 11.65
CA ASN A 8 -4.71 4.41 11.48
C ASN A 8 -3.71 3.82 10.48
N THR A 9 -3.47 4.52 9.38
CA THR A 9 -2.55 4.04 8.34
C THR A 9 -1.12 4.05 8.86
N ARG A 10 -0.68 5.13 9.52
CA ARG A 10 0.67 5.19 10.10
C ARG A 10 0.89 4.11 11.16
N ASN A 11 -0.10 3.89 12.03
CA ASN A 11 -0.01 2.86 13.06
C ASN A 11 0.08 1.45 12.47
N ALA A 12 -0.75 1.17 11.46
CA ALA A 12 -0.73 -0.13 10.78
C ALA A 12 0.64 -0.39 10.14
N LEU A 13 1.21 0.60 9.45
CA LEU A 13 2.52 0.46 8.82
C LEU A 13 3.63 0.31 9.85
N SER A 14 3.57 1.06 10.96
CA SER A 14 4.58 0.96 12.03
C SER A 14 4.55 -0.39 12.73
N ASN A 15 3.38 -1.01 12.84
CA ASN A 15 3.26 -2.35 13.42
C ASN A 15 3.74 -3.45 12.47
N LEU A 16 3.62 -3.23 11.17
CA LEU A 16 3.96 -4.22 10.16
C LEU A 16 5.42 -4.17 9.75
N PHE A 17 6.00 -2.98 9.67
CA PHE A 17 7.35 -2.75 9.15
C PHE A 17 8.30 -2.20 10.20
N THR A 18 9.57 -2.61 10.09
CA THR A 18 10.66 -1.97 10.84
C THR A 18 11.12 -0.71 10.13
N PRO A 19 11.84 0.22 10.81
CA PRO A 19 12.38 1.42 10.14
C PRO A 19 13.32 1.11 8.97
N ASP A 20 13.94 -0.08 8.96
CA ASP A 20 14.89 -0.49 7.92
C ASP A 20 14.27 -1.33 6.82
N THR A 21 12.97 -1.58 6.86
CA THR A 21 12.28 -2.39 5.84
C THR A 21 12.44 -1.75 4.46
N LEU A 22 12.90 -2.54 3.50
CA LEU A 22 12.98 -2.12 2.11
C LEU A 22 11.61 -2.29 1.44
N VAL A 23 11.17 -1.24 0.76
CA VAL A 23 9.91 -1.22 0.04
C VAL A 23 10.21 -0.99 -1.44
N HIS A 24 9.81 -1.93 -2.27
CA HIS A 24 9.98 -1.82 -3.71
C HIS A 24 8.63 -1.51 -4.35
N MET A 25 8.51 -0.32 -4.90
CA MET A 25 7.29 0.16 -5.54
C MET A 25 7.53 0.40 -7.03
N PRO A 26 6.50 0.24 -7.86
CA PRO A 26 6.63 0.56 -9.27
C PRO A 26 6.87 2.06 -9.49
N TRP A 27 7.41 2.39 -10.67
CA TRP A 27 7.57 3.78 -11.07
C TRP A 27 6.24 4.53 -10.96
N PRO A 28 6.19 5.79 -10.50
CA PRO A 28 7.32 6.67 -10.20
C PRO A 28 7.82 6.60 -8.76
N PHE A 29 7.27 5.72 -7.91
CA PHE A 29 7.61 5.70 -6.50
C PHE A 29 9.01 5.16 -6.21
N GLY A 30 9.39 4.07 -6.89
CA GLY A 30 10.71 3.46 -6.71
C GLY A 30 10.90 2.82 -5.34
N ASP A 31 12.16 2.66 -4.96
CA ASP A 31 12.50 2.02 -3.71
C ASP A 31 12.42 3.00 -2.54
N MET A 32 11.92 2.51 -1.41
CA MET A 32 11.78 3.29 -0.18
C MET A 32 12.31 2.47 0.99
N ARG A 33 12.54 3.14 2.11
CA ARG A 33 12.97 2.49 3.33
C ARG A 33 12.09 2.94 4.50
N GLY A 34 11.46 1.96 5.14
CA GLY A 34 10.68 2.17 6.34
C GLY A 34 9.24 2.63 6.07
N PRO A 35 8.38 2.52 7.10
CA PRO A 35 6.96 2.82 6.97
C PRO A 35 6.66 4.30 6.74
N ASP A 36 7.48 5.20 7.28
CA ASP A 36 7.23 6.65 7.11
C ASP A 36 7.39 7.09 5.67
N GLN A 37 8.43 6.61 4.97
CA GLN A 37 8.61 6.94 3.56
C GLN A 37 7.49 6.38 2.71
N LEU A 38 7.06 5.15 3.00
CA LEU A 38 5.93 4.54 2.29
C LEU A 38 4.67 5.37 2.46
N TYR A 39 4.37 5.79 3.69
CA TYR A 39 3.20 6.61 3.96
C TYR A 39 3.28 7.96 3.24
N GLU A 40 4.36 8.71 3.44
CA GLU A 40 4.49 10.07 2.92
C GLU A 40 4.54 10.13 1.39
N ASN A 41 5.21 9.16 0.76
CA ASN A 41 5.42 9.18 -0.68
C ASN A 41 4.33 8.45 -1.47
N CYS A 42 3.61 7.53 -0.83
CA CYS A 42 2.62 6.70 -1.51
C CYS A 42 1.20 6.89 -0.96
N PHE A 43 0.97 6.54 0.31
CA PHE A 43 -0.39 6.53 0.85
C PHE A 43 -0.98 7.91 1.11
N ALA A 44 -0.19 8.87 1.57
CA ALA A 44 -0.70 10.21 1.84
C ALA A 44 -1.16 10.92 0.56
N PRO A 45 -0.38 10.92 -0.55
CA PRO A 45 -0.87 11.49 -1.81
C PRO A 45 -2.10 10.76 -2.34
N LEU A 46 -2.13 9.44 -2.23
CA LEU A 46 -3.27 8.64 -2.70
C LEU A 46 -4.53 8.95 -1.90
N ALA A 47 -4.44 9.04 -0.58
CA ALA A 47 -5.58 9.36 0.28
C ALA A 47 -6.10 10.79 0.04
N LYS A 48 -5.20 11.72 -0.31
CA LYS A 48 -5.60 13.09 -0.67
C LYS A 48 -6.37 13.11 -1.99
N SER A 49 -5.97 12.30 -2.95
CA SER A 49 -6.62 12.22 -4.27
C SER A 49 -7.96 11.49 -4.20
N ILE A 50 -8.04 10.46 -3.37
CA ILE A 50 -9.22 9.60 -3.21
C ILE A 50 -9.56 9.53 -1.72
N PRO A 51 -10.26 10.55 -1.18
CA PRO A 51 -10.50 10.62 0.27
C PRO A 51 -11.34 9.48 0.83
N ASP A 52 -12.18 8.86 0.02
CA ASP A 52 -13.03 7.73 0.38
C ASP A 52 -12.41 6.38 0.01
N LEU A 53 -11.08 6.32 -0.06
CA LEU A 53 -10.35 5.12 -0.48
C LEU A 53 -10.70 3.90 0.37
N GLU A 54 -11.01 2.80 -0.30
CA GLU A 54 -11.29 1.50 0.29
C GLU A 54 -10.35 0.45 -0.30
N ARG A 55 -9.80 -0.40 0.57
CA ARG A 55 -8.97 -1.52 0.13
C ARG A 55 -9.72 -2.83 0.34
N ARG A 56 -9.77 -3.67 -0.68
CA ARG A 56 -10.36 -5.00 -0.60
C ARG A 56 -9.35 -6.04 -1.07
N ASP A 57 -9.03 -6.97 -0.18
CA ASP A 57 -8.16 -8.10 -0.48
C ASP A 57 -9.01 -9.27 -0.96
N TRP A 58 -8.70 -9.81 -2.14
CA TRP A 58 -9.39 -10.98 -2.68
C TRP A 58 -8.66 -12.25 -2.38
N ILE A 59 -7.34 -12.21 -2.44
CA ILE A 59 -6.48 -13.37 -2.28
C ILE A 59 -5.36 -13.01 -1.32
N VAL A 60 -5.14 -13.88 -0.34
CA VAL A 60 -3.98 -13.80 0.54
C VAL A 60 -3.40 -15.21 0.61
N VAL A 61 -2.15 -15.37 0.18
CA VAL A 61 -1.46 -16.66 0.21
C VAL A 61 -0.15 -16.53 0.94
N GLY A 62 0.19 -17.53 1.71
CA GLY A 62 1.44 -17.57 2.44
C GLY A 62 2.17 -18.87 2.21
N GLY A 63 3.49 -18.85 2.32
CA GLY A 63 4.28 -20.05 2.16
C GLY A 63 5.75 -19.83 2.42
N LEU A 64 6.48 -20.94 2.39
CA LEU A 64 7.93 -20.93 2.50
C LEU A 64 8.54 -21.15 1.12
N THR A 65 9.60 -20.39 0.84
CA THR A 65 10.39 -20.63 -0.38
C THR A 65 11.35 -21.79 -0.16
N ASP A 66 11.99 -22.24 -1.24
CA ASP A 66 13.00 -23.29 -1.18
C ASP A 66 14.17 -22.92 -0.25
N LYS A 67 14.40 -21.62 -0.05
CA LYS A 67 15.44 -21.12 0.85
C LYS A 67 14.98 -21.00 2.31
N GLY A 68 13.73 -21.33 2.60
CA GLY A 68 13.18 -21.23 3.96
C GLY A 68 12.65 -19.86 4.35
N ASP A 69 12.55 -18.94 3.41
CA ASP A 69 11.99 -17.61 3.69
C ASP A 69 10.46 -17.65 3.68
N GLU A 70 9.85 -16.95 4.63
CA GLU A 70 8.40 -16.80 4.68
C GLU A 70 7.95 -15.61 3.85
N TRP A 71 7.04 -15.85 2.91
CA TRP A 71 6.46 -14.83 2.07
C TRP A 71 4.94 -14.87 2.13
N VAL A 72 4.33 -13.69 2.08
CA VAL A 72 2.88 -13.53 1.92
C VAL A 72 2.63 -12.70 0.68
N GLY A 73 1.77 -13.22 -0.21
CA GLY A 73 1.32 -12.50 -1.39
C GLY A 73 -0.15 -12.12 -1.22
N CYS A 74 -0.48 -10.91 -1.60
CA CYS A 74 -1.85 -10.39 -1.57
C CYS A 74 -2.23 -9.84 -2.93
N GLY A 75 -3.49 -10.00 -3.29
CA GLY A 75 -4.06 -9.37 -4.48
C GLY A 75 -5.44 -8.84 -4.18
N GLY A 76 -5.76 -7.70 -4.73
CA GLY A 76 -7.05 -7.09 -4.52
C GLY A 76 -7.19 -5.79 -5.29
N HIS A 77 -8.03 -4.90 -4.79
CA HIS A 77 -8.17 -3.59 -5.42
C HIS A 77 -8.45 -2.48 -4.40
N TYR A 78 -8.08 -1.28 -4.79
CA TYR A 78 -8.49 -0.03 -4.14
C TYR A 78 -9.63 0.57 -4.93
N THR A 79 -10.62 1.11 -4.25
CA THR A 79 -11.78 1.77 -4.87
C THR A 79 -12.07 3.06 -4.13
N GLY A 80 -12.48 4.07 -4.87
CA GLY A 80 -12.90 5.33 -4.30
C GLY A 80 -13.23 6.35 -5.38
N THR A 81 -13.52 7.58 -4.95
CA THR A 81 -13.86 8.67 -5.86
C THR A 81 -12.62 9.55 -6.07
N PHE A 82 -12.22 9.72 -7.32
CA PHE A 82 -11.02 10.46 -7.70
C PHE A 82 -11.33 11.96 -7.75
N LEU A 83 -11.01 12.67 -6.67
CA LEU A 83 -11.41 14.07 -6.47
C LEU A 83 -10.30 15.11 -6.58
N ALA A 84 -9.03 14.70 -6.46
CA ALA A 84 -7.88 15.61 -6.57
C ALA A 84 -6.80 14.97 -7.43
N PRO A 85 -5.91 15.76 -8.06
CA PRO A 85 -4.87 15.20 -8.93
C PRO A 85 -3.98 14.20 -8.22
N TRP A 86 -3.60 13.14 -8.93
CA TRP A 86 -2.67 12.12 -8.45
C TRP A 86 -1.62 11.85 -9.51
N LEU A 87 -0.34 11.99 -9.14
CA LEU A 87 0.79 11.80 -10.07
C LEU A 87 0.62 12.61 -11.38
N ASP A 88 0.17 13.86 -11.24
CA ASP A 88 -0.13 14.76 -12.36
C ASP A 88 -1.29 14.31 -13.25
N ILE A 89 -2.05 13.31 -12.81
CA ILE A 89 -3.27 12.89 -13.51
C ILE A 89 -4.44 13.71 -12.99
N PRO A 90 -5.17 14.41 -13.88
CA PRO A 90 -6.34 15.20 -13.45
C PRO A 90 -7.44 14.33 -12.86
N PRO A 91 -8.18 14.81 -11.85
CA PRO A 91 -9.27 14.04 -11.27
C PRO A 91 -10.45 13.93 -12.23
N THR A 92 -11.12 12.78 -12.18
CA THR A 92 -12.31 12.53 -13.00
C THR A 92 -13.61 12.87 -12.28
N GLY A 93 -13.61 12.94 -10.94
CA GLY A 93 -14.82 13.07 -10.14
C GLY A 93 -15.66 11.82 -10.09
N HIS A 94 -15.17 10.72 -10.65
CA HIS A 94 -15.89 9.44 -10.73
C HIS A 94 -15.24 8.39 -9.85
N ILE A 95 -15.97 7.30 -9.62
CA ILE A 95 -15.43 6.12 -8.93
C ILE A 95 -14.36 5.48 -9.81
N VAL A 96 -13.21 5.20 -9.18
CA VAL A 96 -12.09 4.51 -9.84
C VAL A 96 -11.72 3.27 -9.06
N THR A 97 -11.16 2.31 -9.77
CA THR A 97 -10.67 1.05 -9.20
C THR A 97 -9.25 0.81 -9.67
N MET A 98 -8.37 0.51 -8.70
CA MET A 98 -6.97 0.15 -9.01
C MET A 98 -6.69 -1.23 -8.46
N ARG A 99 -6.19 -2.11 -9.32
CA ARG A 99 -5.76 -3.44 -8.88
C ARG A 99 -4.38 -3.36 -8.25
N PHE A 100 -4.15 -4.15 -7.20
CA PHE A 100 -2.83 -4.25 -6.60
C PHE A 100 -2.42 -5.70 -6.42
N HIS A 101 -1.10 -5.91 -6.42
CA HIS A 101 -0.47 -7.16 -6.04
C HIS A 101 0.71 -6.79 -5.14
N GLU A 102 0.78 -7.40 -3.97
CA GLU A 102 1.80 -7.09 -2.98
C GLU A 102 2.42 -8.38 -2.46
N PHE A 103 3.72 -8.33 -2.19
CA PHE A 103 4.45 -9.45 -1.61
C PHE A 103 5.24 -8.96 -0.40
N TYR A 104 5.16 -9.69 0.68
CA TYR A 104 5.82 -9.37 1.93
C TYR A 104 6.71 -10.52 2.36
N LYS A 105 7.95 -10.21 2.71
CA LYS A 105 8.88 -11.17 3.29
C LYS A 105 8.93 -10.94 4.79
N PHE A 106 8.70 -11.99 5.57
CA PHE A 106 8.75 -11.95 7.02
C PHE A 106 10.10 -12.42 7.51
N GLN A 107 10.66 -11.69 8.47
CA GLN A 107 11.93 -12.02 9.10
C GLN A 107 11.73 -12.03 10.61
N GLU A 108 12.39 -12.99 11.28
CA GLU A 108 12.43 -13.01 12.74
C GLU A 108 13.33 -11.90 13.24
N ASN A 109 12.88 -11.22 14.29
CA ASN A 109 13.68 -10.19 14.95
C ASN A 109 14.50 -10.78 16.09
#